data_838f51b7f79ec9ac41f33e359716dc38
#
_entry.id   838f51b7f79ec9ac41f33e359716dc38
#
_cell.length_a   1.000
_cell.length_b   1.000
_cell.length_c   1.000
_cell.angle_alpha   90.00
_cell.angle_beta   90.00
_cell.angle_gamma   90.00
#
_symmetry.space_group_name_H-M   'P 1'
#
loop_
_entity.id
_entity.type
_entity.pdbx_description
1 polymer ?
#
loop_
_entity_poly.entity_id
_entity_poly.type
_entity_poly.pdbx_seq_one_letter_code
_entity_poly.pdbx_strand_id
1 'polypeptide(L)'
;FASSLDQGGPMARTAEDAALMMNVMAGHDPKDSTCIDREVPDYTATLNEPLKGLKIGLPKEYFSDQLAPAMEEQVRNAIREYEKLGATVKEVSLPNAKLAIAAYYVIAPAEASANLSRFDGVRYGYRCEDPKDLMDMYTRTRAEGFGNEVKRRILVGSYALSAGYFDAYYLKAQKVRRLIQQDFINAFKEVDVLMSPVSPTPAFKLGEKNTDPVSMYLEDVFTIAINLAGIPAMSVPAGFVDGLPVGLQIIGDYFSEARLLNAAHQFQQVTDWHQREPQ
;
A
#
# COMPACT_ATOMS: atom_id res chain seq x y z
N PHE A 1 10.98 6.49 4.79
CA PHE A 1 11.01 7.26 3.54
C PHE A 1 9.96 8.39 3.56
N ALA A 2 8.68 8.08 3.53
CA ALA A 2 7.58 9.03 3.57
C ALA A 2 6.71 8.77 4.82
N SER A 3 6.94 9.52 5.89
CA SER A 3 6.41 9.22 7.24
C SER A 3 4.89 9.18 7.34
N SER A 4 4.15 9.81 6.43
CA SER A 4 2.70 9.76 6.41
C SER A 4 2.12 8.70 5.46
N LEU A 5 2.96 7.95 4.75
CA LEU A 5 2.57 6.98 3.73
C LEU A 5 3.13 5.57 3.98
N ASP A 6 4.35 5.47 4.55
CA ASP A 6 4.99 4.20 4.82
C ASP A 6 4.18 3.41 5.85
N GLN A 7 3.97 2.12 5.57
CA GLN A 7 3.22 1.21 6.42
C GLN A 7 4.09 0.00 6.75
N GLY A 8 4.22 -0.32 8.03
CA GLY A 8 4.75 -1.59 8.49
C GLY A 8 3.66 -2.65 8.49
N GLY A 9 4.02 -3.90 8.25
CA GLY A 9 3.07 -4.99 8.33
C GLY A 9 3.73 -6.36 8.18
N PRO A 10 3.09 -7.43 8.69
CA PRO A 10 3.62 -8.79 8.57
C PRO A 10 3.49 -9.29 7.13
N MET A 11 4.44 -10.09 6.71
CA MET A 11 4.38 -10.90 5.51
C MET A 11 4.50 -12.36 5.93
N ALA A 12 3.44 -13.13 5.71
CA ALA A 12 3.36 -14.52 6.10
C ALA A 12 2.65 -15.35 5.01
N ARG A 13 2.77 -16.66 5.07
CA ARG A 13 2.13 -17.56 4.09
C ARG A 13 0.63 -17.69 4.33
N THR A 14 0.20 -17.59 5.59
CA THR A 14 -1.20 -17.70 5.98
C THR A 14 -1.69 -16.43 6.68
N ALA A 15 -3.00 -16.20 6.60
CA ALA A 15 -3.64 -15.13 7.37
C ALA A 15 -3.56 -15.37 8.88
N GLU A 16 -3.55 -16.64 9.32
CA GLU A 16 -3.36 -17.02 10.71
C GLU A 16 -1.97 -16.63 11.23
N ASP A 17 -0.89 -16.93 10.47
CA ASP A 17 0.46 -16.50 10.84
C ASP A 17 0.57 -14.98 10.86
N ALA A 18 -0.07 -14.29 9.91
CA ALA A 18 -0.12 -12.83 9.91
C ALA A 18 -0.84 -12.29 11.16
N ALA A 19 -1.94 -12.92 11.60
CA ALA A 19 -2.65 -12.56 12.83
C ALA A 19 -1.79 -12.77 14.09
N LEU A 20 -1.07 -13.89 14.16
CA LEU A 20 -0.12 -14.16 15.24
C LEU A 20 0.99 -13.11 15.31
N MET A 21 1.55 -12.73 14.16
CA MET A 21 2.54 -11.64 14.10
C MET A 21 1.94 -10.29 14.52
N MET A 22 0.71 -9.98 14.08
CA MET A 22 0.02 -8.74 14.49
C MET A 22 -0.19 -8.67 16.00
N ASN A 23 -0.51 -9.77 16.67
CA ASN A 23 -0.64 -9.83 18.14
C ASN A 23 0.64 -9.41 18.88
N VAL A 24 1.81 -9.61 18.25
CA VAL A 24 3.10 -9.24 18.82
C VAL A 24 3.54 -7.83 18.41
N MET A 25 3.20 -7.42 17.17
CA MET A 25 3.68 -6.16 16.60
C MET A 25 2.82 -4.96 16.99
N ALA A 26 1.50 -5.14 17.10
CA ALA A 26 0.57 -4.05 17.39
C ALA A 26 0.62 -3.68 18.88
N GLY A 27 0.54 -2.37 19.15
CA GLY A 27 0.53 -1.85 20.52
C GLY A 27 0.87 -0.38 20.57
N HIS A 28 0.55 0.25 21.71
CA HIS A 28 0.89 1.65 21.93
C HIS A 28 2.37 1.79 22.31
N ASP A 29 3.10 2.66 21.61
CA ASP A 29 4.43 3.09 21.97
C ASP A 29 4.39 4.56 22.45
N PRO A 30 4.61 4.83 23.76
CA PRO A 30 4.59 6.20 24.29
C PRO A 30 5.74 7.08 23.79
N LYS A 31 6.74 6.51 23.12
CA LYS A 31 7.84 7.24 22.49
C LYS A 31 7.56 7.65 21.04
N ASP A 32 6.50 7.13 20.45
CA ASP A 32 6.04 7.50 19.11
C ASP A 32 4.77 8.37 19.23
N SER A 33 4.92 9.67 18.97
CA SER A 33 3.82 10.64 19.03
C SER A 33 2.73 10.41 17.97
N THR A 34 2.97 9.56 16.99
CA THR A 34 2.00 9.19 15.96
C THR A 34 1.25 7.90 16.30
N CYS A 35 1.72 7.16 17.30
CA CYS A 35 1.09 5.93 17.75
C CYS A 35 -0.19 6.24 18.55
N ILE A 36 -1.28 5.60 18.19
CA ILE A 36 -2.58 5.82 18.84
C ILE A 36 -2.69 4.93 20.06
N ASP A 37 -3.00 5.54 21.22
CA ASP A 37 -3.27 4.81 22.45
C ASP A 37 -4.67 4.16 22.37
N ARG A 38 -4.65 2.86 22.09
CA ARG A 38 -5.86 2.06 21.87
C ARG A 38 -5.61 0.63 22.33
N GLU A 39 -6.67 -0.01 22.84
CA GLU A 39 -6.67 -1.45 23.11
C GLU A 39 -6.44 -2.24 21.82
N VAL A 40 -5.51 -3.18 21.87
CA VAL A 40 -5.18 -4.09 20.75
C VAL A 40 -6.04 -5.35 20.90
N PRO A 41 -6.86 -5.72 19.90
CA PRO A 41 -7.61 -6.95 19.96
C PRO A 41 -6.70 -8.17 19.80
N ASP A 42 -7.15 -9.34 20.21
CA ASP A 42 -6.56 -10.60 19.76
C ASP A 42 -7.00 -10.85 18.30
N TYR A 43 -6.08 -10.65 17.37
CA TYR A 43 -6.33 -10.81 15.94
C TYR A 43 -6.63 -12.26 15.52
N THR A 44 -6.34 -13.24 16.39
CA THR A 44 -6.67 -14.66 16.12
C THR A 44 -8.09 -15.04 16.54
N ALA A 45 -8.70 -14.27 17.45
CA ALA A 45 -9.99 -14.61 18.06
C ALA A 45 -11.14 -14.75 17.06
N THR A 46 -11.11 -13.95 15.97
CA THR A 46 -12.21 -13.88 15.00
C THR A 46 -11.93 -14.61 13.69
N LEU A 47 -10.78 -15.27 13.52
CA LEU A 47 -10.36 -15.88 12.25
C LEU A 47 -11.38 -16.91 11.72
N ASN A 48 -12.03 -17.65 12.60
CA ASN A 48 -12.99 -18.70 12.26
C ASN A 48 -14.45 -18.23 12.24
N GLU A 49 -14.73 -16.94 12.40
CA GLU A 49 -16.09 -16.41 12.29
C GLU A 49 -16.59 -16.51 10.83
N PRO A 50 -17.85 -16.98 10.63
CA PRO A 50 -18.42 -17.09 9.30
C PRO A 50 -18.57 -15.72 8.61
N LEU A 51 -18.33 -15.66 7.30
CA LEU A 51 -18.49 -14.46 6.50
C LEU A 51 -19.93 -14.17 6.07
N LYS A 52 -20.90 -14.93 6.59
CA LYS A 52 -22.33 -14.73 6.26
C LYS A 52 -22.77 -13.31 6.57
N GLY A 53 -23.20 -12.59 5.53
CA GLY A 53 -23.68 -11.23 5.63
C GLY A 53 -22.60 -10.16 5.49
N LEU A 54 -21.32 -10.54 5.32
CA LEU A 54 -20.25 -9.60 4.99
C LEU A 54 -20.60 -8.85 3.69
N LYS A 55 -20.51 -7.53 3.71
CA LYS A 55 -20.76 -6.69 2.55
C LYS A 55 -19.44 -6.30 1.90
N ILE A 56 -19.23 -6.76 0.67
CA ILE A 56 -18.02 -6.49 -0.11
C ILE A 56 -18.33 -5.42 -1.15
N GLY A 57 -17.55 -4.35 -1.16
CA GLY A 57 -17.58 -3.32 -2.18
C GLY A 57 -16.53 -3.57 -3.28
N LEU A 58 -16.92 -3.47 -4.53
CA LEU A 58 -16.01 -3.49 -5.67
C LEU A 58 -15.89 -2.09 -6.25
N PRO A 59 -14.73 -1.42 -6.10
CA PRO A 59 -14.52 -0.11 -6.70
C PRO A 59 -14.51 -0.22 -8.23
N LYS A 60 -15.51 0.34 -8.90
CA LYS A 60 -15.64 0.25 -10.38
C LYS A 60 -14.43 0.81 -11.11
N GLU A 61 -13.74 1.79 -10.53
CA GLU A 61 -12.55 2.42 -11.09
C GLU A 61 -11.34 1.48 -11.15
N TYR A 62 -11.35 0.39 -10.37
CA TYR A 62 -10.27 -0.60 -10.34
C TYR A 62 -10.53 -1.80 -11.28
N PHE A 63 -11.73 -1.88 -11.86
CA PHE A 63 -12.11 -2.87 -12.88
C PHE A 63 -12.29 -2.15 -14.23
N SER A 64 -11.21 -1.58 -14.74
CA SER A 64 -11.17 -0.74 -15.94
C SER A 64 -10.23 -1.34 -16.99
N ASP A 65 -10.14 -0.71 -18.16
CA ASP A 65 -9.25 -1.13 -19.26
C ASP A 65 -7.76 -1.17 -18.90
N GLN A 66 -7.38 -0.64 -17.74
CA GLN A 66 -6.00 -0.74 -17.21
C GLN A 66 -5.69 -2.11 -16.62
N LEU A 67 -6.71 -2.89 -16.25
CA LEU A 67 -6.57 -4.22 -15.68
C LEU A 67 -6.55 -5.26 -16.81
N ALA A 68 -5.50 -6.09 -16.86
CA ALA A 68 -5.43 -7.19 -17.82
C ALA A 68 -6.62 -8.14 -17.63
N PRO A 69 -7.31 -8.57 -18.71
CA PRO A 69 -8.49 -9.41 -18.60
C PRO A 69 -8.28 -10.71 -17.81
N ALA A 70 -7.13 -11.34 -17.96
CA ALA A 70 -6.78 -12.54 -17.21
C ALA A 70 -6.64 -12.29 -15.70
N MET A 71 -6.13 -11.11 -15.31
CA MET A 71 -6.07 -10.68 -13.90
C MET A 71 -7.48 -10.44 -13.35
N GLU A 72 -8.33 -9.73 -14.10
CA GLU A 72 -9.72 -9.49 -13.73
C GLU A 72 -10.48 -10.78 -13.50
N GLU A 73 -10.31 -11.76 -14.39
CA GLU A 73 -10.96 -13.07 -14.26
C GLU A 73 -10.58 -13.77 -12.95
N GLN A 74 -9.30 -13.80 -12.57
CA GLN A 74 -8.85 -14.41 -11.32
C GLN A 74 -9.42 -13.69 -10.09
N VAL A 75 -9.40 -12.35 -10.10
CA VAL A 75 -9.97 -11.56 -9.00
C VAL A 75 -11.48 -11.80 -8.87
N ARG A 76 -12.22 -11.84 -9.99
CA ARG A 76 -13.66 -12.16 -9.97
C ARG A 76 -13.94 -13.59 -9.54
N ASN A 77 -13.08 -14.55 -9.89
CA ASN A 77 -13.16 -15.91 -9.38
C ASN A 77 -13.04 -15.95 -7.85
N ALA A 78 -12.06 -15.27 -7.30
CA ALA A 78 -11.89 -15.14 -5.85
C ALA A 78 -13.11 -14.50 -5.17
N ILE A 79 -13.68 -13.43 -5.76
CA ILE A 79 -14.89 -12.78 -5.24
C ILE A 79 -16.07 -13.78 -5.21
N ARG A 80 -16.23 -14.65 -6.23
CA ARG A 80 -17.26 -15.67 -6.23
C ARG A 80 -17.12 -16.70 -5.09
N GLU A 81 -15.90 -17.00 -4.64
CA GLU A 81 -15.71 -17.84 -3.44
C GLU A 81 -16.23 -17.14 -2.17
N TYR A 82 -16.02 -15.82 -2.03
CA TYR A 82 -16.62 -15.07 -0.92
C TYR A 82 -18.16 -15.07 -0.96
N GLU A 83 -18.77 -14.98 -2.16
CA GLU A 83 -20.23 -15.10 -2.29
C GLU A 83 -20.73 -16.49 -1.84
N LYS A 84 -20.01 -17.58 -2.16
CA LYS A 84 -20.31 -18.93 -1.68
C LYS A 84 -20.19 -19.05 -0.15
N LEU A 85 -19.30 -18.28 0.48
CA LEU A 85 -19.16 -18.18 1.93
C LEU A 85 -20.25 -17.32 2.58
N GLY A 86 -21.18 -16.77 1.78
CA GLY A 86 -22.34 -16.02 2.26
C GLY A 86 -22.15 -14.51 2.31
N ALA A 87 -21.09 -13.98 1.73
CA ALA A 87 -20.92 -12.55 1.53
C ALA A 87 -21.85 -12.00 0.45
N THR A 88 -22.13 -10.71 0.50
CA THR A 88 -22.87 -9.98 -0.54
C THR A 88 -21.94 -9.00 -1.24
N VAL A 89 -22.08 -8.85 -2.54
CA VAL A 89 -21.21 -8.02 -3.37
C VAL A 89 -21.97 -6.83 -3.92
N LYS A 90 -21.37 -5.65 -3.87
CA LYS A 90 -21.94 -4.41 -4.39
C LYS A 90 -20.86 -3.59 -5.09
N GLU A 91 -21.20 -2.99 -6.23
CA GLU A 91 -20.36 -1.99 -6.86
C GLU A 91 -20.36 -0.69 -6.05
N VAL A 92 -19.18 -0.09 -5.86
CA VAL A 92 -18.98 1.21 -5.21
C VAL A 92 -18.11 2.11 -6.10
N SER A 93 -18.05 3.40 -5.80
CA SER A 93 -17.25 4.35 -6.58
C SER A 93 -16.23 5.06 -5.72
N LEU A 94 -15.00 5.17 -6.23
CA LEU A 94 -13.88 5.94 -5.69
C LEU A 94 -13.43 6.99 -6.72
N PRO A 95 -14.24 8.03 -7.00
CA PRO A 95 -14.08 8.90 -8.17
C PRO A 95 -12.75 9.66 -8.21
N ASN A 96 -12.12 9.88 -7.04
CA ASN A 96 -10.83 10.56 -6.94
C ASN A 96 -9.62 9.61 -7.00
N ALA A 97 -9.81 8.28 -7.05
CA ALA A 97 -8.72 7.30 -7.11
C ALA A 97 -7.76 7.55 -8.30
N LYS A 98 -8.29 8.00 -9.44
CA LYS A 98 -7.50 8.39 -10.63
C LYS A 98 -6.45 9.49 -10.38
N LEU A 99 -6.58 10.23 -9.29
CA LEU A 99 -5.64 11.29 -8.91
C LEU A 99 -4.55 10.79 -7.96
N ALA A 100 -4.62 9.53 -7.52
CA ALA A 100 -3.76 8.99 -6.48
C ALA A 100 -2.27 8.97 -6.88
N ILE A 101 -1.97 8.52 -8.11
CA ILE A 101 -0.58 8.51 -8.62
C ILE A 101 0.01 9.92 -8.58
N ALA A 102 -0.69 10.90 -9.14
CA ALA A 102 -0.19 12.28 -9.18
C ALA A 102 0.00 12.88 -7.77
N ALA A 103 -0.93 12.64 -6.85
CA ALA A 103 -0.82 13.10 -5.47
C ALA A 103 0.36 12.43 -4.73
N TYR A 104 0.53 11.11 -4.88
CA TYR A 104 1.61 10.35 -4.28
C TYR A 104 2.98 10.84 -4.74
N TYR A 105 3.19 11.02 -6.06
CA TYR A 105 4.47 11.46 -6.61
C TYR A 105 4.84 12.92 -6.31
N VAL A 106 3.95 13.67 -5.66
CA VAL A 106 4.27 14.95 -5.03
C VAL A 106 4.54 14.77 -3.54
N ILE A 107 3.66 14.07 -2.81
CA ILE A 107 3.74 13.95 -1.34
C ILE A 107 4.93 13.09 -0.91
N ALA A 108 5.09 11.90 -1.49
CA ALA A 108 6.15 10.97 -1.08
C ALA A 108 7.56 11.54 -1.30
N PRO A 109 7.92 12.13 -2.46
CA PRO A 109 9.21 12.78 -2.63
C PRO A 109 9.40 13.98 -1.70
N ALA A 110 8.35 14.77 -1.44
CA ALA A 110 8.43 15.92 -0.53
C ALA A 110 8.77 15.46 0.89
N GLU A 111 8.09 14.46 1.42
CA GLU A 111 8.38 13.88 2.73
C GLU A 111 9.75 13.20 2.75
N ALA A 112 10.12 12.46 1.71
CA ALA A 112 11.43 11.82 1.59
C ALA A 112 12.55 12.84 1.62
N SER A 113 12.43 13.97 0.91
CA SER A 113 13.45 15.03 0.92
C SER A 113 13.67 15.59 2.32
N ALA A 114 12.61 15.77 3.10
CA ALA A 114 12.68 16.25 4.48
C ALA A 114 13.25 15.17 5.42
N ASN A 115 12.77 13.93 5.34
CA ASN A 115 13.18 12.84 6.21
C ASN A 115 14.62 12.39 5.98
N LEU A 116 15.04 12.26 4.72
CA LEU A 116 16.38 11.83 4.35
C LEU A 116 17.45 12.93 4.49
N SER A 117 17.06 14.15 4.80
CA SER A 117 18.01 15.22 5.16
C SER A 117 18.84 14.89 6.41
N ARG A 118 18.32 14.01 7.28
CA ARG A 118 18.97 13.57 8.52
C ARG A 118 20.17 12.66 8.29
N PHE A 119 20.28 12.02 7.13
CA PHE A 119 21.40 11.17 6.76
C PHE A 119 22.53 12.03 6.19
N ASP A 120 23.26 12.65 7.10
CA ASP A 120 24.28 13.66 6.81
C ASP A 120 25.73 13.19 7.02
N GLY A 121 25.90 11.94 7.48
CA GLY A 121 27.20 11.36 7.81
C GLY A 121 27.75 11.77 9.17
N VAL A 122 27.02 12.59 9.95
CA VAL A 122 27.44 13.04 11.30
C VAL A 122 26.71 12.24 12.37
N ARG A 123 25.39 12.17 12.34
CA ARG A 123 24.55 11.60 13.39
C ARG A 123 24.51 10.08 13.31
N TYR A 124 24.27 9.55 12.12
CA TYR A 124 24.13 8.11 11.85
C TYR A 124 24.16 7.84 10.34
N GLY A 125 24.20 6.56 9.97
CA GLY A 125 24.24 6.11 8.61
C GLY A 125 25.64 6.11 8.00
N TYR A 126 25.72 6.00 6.69
CA TYR A 126 26.95 6.00 5.95
C TYR A 126 27.67 7.37 6.07
N ARG A 127 28.99 7.35 6.21
CA ARG A 127 29.89 8.51 6.10
C ARG A 127 30.97 8.18 5.09
N CYS A 128 31.26 9.13 4.17
CA CYS A 128 32.35 8.96 3.22
C CYS A 128 33.71 8.86 3.93
N GLU A 129 34.63 8.10 3.34
CA GLU A 129 36.00 7.95 3.85
C GLU A 129 36.85 9.17 3.48
N ASP A 130 37.75 9.57 4.40
CA ASP A 130 38.75 10.63 4.24
C ASP A 130 38.20 11.93 3.59
N PRO A 131 37.21 12.61 4.19
CA PRO A 131 36.69 13.87 3.67
C PRO A 131 37.75 14.97 3.82
N LYS A 132 37.86 15.84 2.79
CA LYS A 132 38.79 16.97 2.78
C LYS A 132 38.37 18.06 3.75
N ASP A 133 37.09 18.30 3.86
CA ASP A 133 36.46 19.30 4.73
C ASP A 133 34.99 18.88 5.01
N LEU A 134 34.28 19.71 5.79
CA LEU A 134 32.89 19.45 6.17
C LEU A 134 31.95 19.45 4.97
N MET A 135 32.17 20.30 3.98
CA MET A 135 31.32 20.35 2.79
C MET A 135 31.53 19.13 1.90
N ASP A 136 32.77 18.70 1.73
CA ASP A 136 33.11 17.46 1.02
C ASP A 136 32.51 16.24 1.73
N MET A 137 32.58 16.21 3.06
CA MET A 137 31.95 15.15 3.86
C MET A 137 30.45 15.05 3.59
N TYR A 138 29.70 16.14 3.67
CA TYR A 138 28.26 16.12 3.41
C TYR A 138 27.95 15.73 1.97
N THR A 139 28.64 16.32 1.01
CA THR A 139 28.38 16.13 -0.41
C THR A 139 28.65 14.67 -0.82
N ARG A 140 29.82 14.16 -0.47
CA ARG A 140 30.21 12.78 -0.80
C ARG A 140 29.40 11.75 -0.05
N THR A 141 29.17 11.92 1.24
CA THR A 141 28.32 11.03 2.04
C THR A 141 26.95 10.82 1.37
N ARG A 142 26.31 11.90 0.97
CA ARG A 142 24.99 11.82 0.33
C ARG A 142 25.05 11.31 -1.10
N ALA A 143 26.08 11.67 -1.85
CA ALA A 143 26.26 11.18 -3.22
C ALA A 143 26.58 9.69 -3.30
N GLU A 144 27.39 9.21 -2.39
CA GLU A 144 27.82 7.78 -2.31
C GLU A 144 26.78 6.92 -1.60
N GLY A 145 26.16 7.42 -0.53
CA GLY A 145 25.24 6.66 0.32
C GLY A 145 23.83 6.49 -0.26
N PHE A 146 23.36 7.38 -1.13
CA PHE A 146 22.05 7.27 -1.75
C PHE A 146 22.11 6.73 -3.18
N GLY A 147 21.27 5.74 -3.49
CA GLY A 147 21.06 5.27 -4.85
C GLY A 147 20.43 6.34 -5.76
N ASN A 148 20.53 6.14 -7.07
CA ASN A 148 20.11 7.15 -8.06
C ASN A 148 18.61 7.50 -7.98
N GLU A 149 17.74 6.52 -7.74
CA GLU A 149 16.30 6.75 -7.60
C GLU A 149 15.98 7.58 -6.35
N VAL A 150 16.62 7.29 -5.22
CA VAL A 150 16.46 8.06 -3.98
C VAL A 150 16.91 9.50 -4.18
N LYS A 151 18.06 9.72 -4.83
CA LYS A 151 18.56 11.05 -5.17
C LYS A 151 17.57 11.83 -6.05
N ARG A 152 16.98 11.18 -7.05
CA ARG A 152 15.95 11.77 -7.92
C ARG A 152 14.75 12.24 -7.10
N ARG A 153 14.23 11.38 -6.21
CA ARG A 153 13.08 11.71 -5.35
C ARG A 153 13.38 12.83 -4.37
N ILE A 154 14.60 12.88 -3.79
CA ILE A 154 15.02 14.00 -2.94
C ILE A 154 15.00 15.31 -3.73
N LEU A 155 15.52 15.35 -4.96
CA LEU A 155 15.53 16.54 -5.80
C LEU A 155 14.11 16.98 -6.17
N VAL A 156 13.25 16.07 -6.60
CA VAL A 156 11.84 16.37 -6.91
C VAL A 156 11.10 16.89 -5.68
N GLY A 157 11.31 16.27 -4.52
CA GLY A 157 10.69 16.67 -3.26
C GLY A 157 11.13 18.06 -2.82
N SER A 158 12.42 18.34 -2.89
CA SER A 158 12.98 19.66 -2.58
C SER A 158 12.41 20.74 -3.50
N TYR A 159 12.23 20.43 -4.78
CA TYR A 159 11.61 21.34 -5.75
C TYR A 159 10.12 21.58 -5.40
N ALA A 160 9.35 20.56 -5.11
CA ALA A 160 7.94 20.67 -4.76
C ALA A 160 7.69 21.47 -3.47
N LEU A 161 8.67 21.48 -2.56
CA LEU A 161 8.63 22.25 -1.30
C LEU A 161 9.23 23.65 -1.42
N SER A 162 9.82 24.03 -2.55
CA SER A 162 10.47 25.33 -2.73
C SER A 162 9.46 26.47 -2.86
N ALA A 163 9.94 27.71 -2.64
CA ALA A 163 9.13 28.92 -2.71
C ALA A 163 8.45 29.05 -4.09
N GLY A 164 7.16 29.34 -4.09
CA GLY A 164 6.32 29.44 -5.29
C GLY A 164 5.74 28.12 -5.80
N TYR A 165 6.28 26.97 -5.39
CA TYR A 165 5.78 25.66 -5.79
C TYR A 165 5.04 24.92 -4.66
N PHE A 166 5.29 25.26 -3.41
CA PHE A 166 4.68 24.64 -2.24
C PHE A 166 3.16 24.66 -2.31
N ASP A 167 2.55 25.81 -2.56
CA ASP A 167 1.09 25.94 -2.65
C ASP A 167 0.52 25.25 -3.90
N ALA A 168 1.22 25.39 -5.04
CA ALA A 168 0.78 24.87 -6.32
C ALA A 168 0.84 23.36 -6.39
N TYR A 169 1.80 22.71 -5.74
CA TYR A 169 2.01 21.27 -5.79
C TYR A 169 1.70 20.59 -4.47
N TYR A 170 2.45 20.88 -3.40
CA TYR A 170 2.33 20.12 -2.15
C TYR A 170 0.97 20.33 -1.47
N LEU A 171 0.54 21.56 -1.25
CA LEU A 171 -0.78 21.82 -0.65
C LEU A 171 -1.93 21.32 -1.51
N LYS A 172 -1.81 21.43 -2.83
CA LYS A 172 -2.80 20.87 -3.75
C LYS A 172 -2.88 19.35 -3.65
N ALA A 173 -1.73 18.67 -3.59
CA ALA A 173 -1.67 17.22 -3.42
C ALA A 173 -2.28 16.78 -2.08
N GLN A 174 -2.03 17.51 -0.98
CA GLN A 174 -2.66 17.24 0.32
C GLN A 174 -4.19 17.41 0.29
N LYS A 175 -4.71 18.41 -0.44
CA LYS A 175 -6.15 18.57 -0.65
C LYS A 175 -6.75 17.39 -1.45
N VAL A 176 -6.06 16.94 -2.50
CA VAL A 176 -6.46 15.76 -3.29
C VAL A 176 -6.42 14.51 -2.42
N ARG A 177 -5.38 14.32 -1.59
CA ARG A 177 -5.30 13.23 -0.62
C ARG A 177 -6.54 13.17 0.28
N ARG A 178 -7.01 14.32 0.76
CA ARG A 178 -8.23 14.39 1.59
C ARG A 178 -9.48 13.96 0.82
N LEU A 179 -9.59 14.29 -0.47
CA LEU A 179 -10.71 13.83 -1.31
C LEU A 179 -10.66 12.31 -1.54
N ILE A 180 -9.47 11.75 -1.79
CA ILE A 180 -9.28 10.31 -1.91
C ILE A 180 -9.70 9.60 -0.61
N GLN A 181 -9.25 10.07 0.55
CA GLN A 181 -9.65 9.54 1.85
C GLN A 181 -11.16 9.57 2.02
N GLN A 182 -11.82 10.68 1.62
CA GLN A 182 -13.27 10.84 1.74
C GLN A 182 -14.06 9.83 0.88
N ASP A 183 -13.53 9.43 -0.28
CA ASP A 183 -14.13 8.38 -1.11
C ASP A 183 -14.21 7.06 -0.32
N PHE A 184 -13.12 6.64 0.32
CA PHE A 184 -13.10 5.43 1.14
C PHE A 184 -14.04 5.53 2.34
N ILE A 185 -14.02 6.65 3.08
CA ILE A 185 -14.96 6.88 4.20
C ILE A 185 -16.42 6.76 3.75
N ASN A 186 -16.74 7.26 2.56
CA ASN A 186 -18.09 7.15 2.04
C ASN A 186 -18.44 5.72 1.62
N ALA A 187 -17.51 5.00 0.98
CA ALA A 187 -17.69 3.60 0.61
C ALA A 187 -17.95 2.71 1.84
N PHE A 188 -17.18 2.88 2.91
CA PHE A 188 -17.36 2.11 4.16
C PHE A 188 -18.63 2.40 4.94
N LYS A 189 -19.42 3.42 4.58
CA LYS A 189 -20.79 3.58 5.10
C LYS A 189 -21.77 2.55 4.52
N GLU A 190 -21.41 1.95 3.38
CA GLU A 190 -22.29 1.05 2.62
C GLU A 190 -21.83 -0.41 2.65
N VAL A 191 -20.51 -0.64 2.87
CA VAL A 191 -19.87 -1.95 2.82
C VAL A 191 -18.91 -2.13 3.98
N ASP A 192 -18.57 -3.38 4.31
CA ASP A 192 -17.69 -3.73 5.42
C ASP A 192 -16.21 -3.80 5.01
N VAL A 193 -15.95 -4.23 3.78
CA VAL A 193 -14.62 -4.30 3.16
C VAL A 193 -14.70 -3.94 1.69
N LEU A 194 -13.60 -3.50 1.11
CA LEU A 194 -13.46 -3.38 -0.34
C LEU A 194 -12.54 -4.50 -0.84
N MET A 195 -12.79 -4.98 -2.05
CA MET A 195 -11.91 -5.93 -2.72
C MET A 195 -11.55 -5.44 -4.12
N SER A 196 -10.28 -5.63 -4.49
CA SER A 196 -9.74 -5.15 -5.76
C SER A 196 -8.56 -5.99 -6.22
N PRO A 197 -8.13 -5.88 -7.49
CA PRO A 197 -6.80 -6.36 -7.88
C PRO A 197 -5.70 -5.60 -7.13
N VAL A 198 -4.53 -6.23 -7.00
CA VAL A 198 -3.33 -5.61 -6.41
C VAL A 198 -2.51 -4.89 -7.48
N SER A 199 -2.33 -5.53 -8.64
CA SER A 199 -1.56 -5.02 -9.77
C SER A 199 -2.33 -5.20 -11.08
N PRO A 200 -2.06 -4.36 -12.11
CA PRO A 200 -2.76 -4.45 -13.39
C PRO A 200 -2.34 -5.66 -14.23
N THR A 201 -1.12 -6.16 -14.03
CA THR A 201 -0.52 -7.28 -14.78
C THR A 201 0.13 -8.28 -13.82
N PRO A 202 0.43 -9.51 -14.25
CA PRO A 202 1.34 -10.40 -13.52
C PRO A 202 2.74 -9.79 -13.39
N ALA A 203 3.61 -10.43 -12.59
CA ALA A 203 4.99 -10.00 -12.45
C ALA A 203 5.70 -9.92 -13.82
N PHE A 204 6.43 -8.84 -14.03
CA PHE A 204 7.23 -8.61 -15.25
C PHE A 204 8.67 -9.11 -15.04
N LYS A 205 9.40 -9.31 -16.16
CA LYS A 205 10.79 -9.79 -16.13
C LYS A 205 11.73 -8.74 -15.55
N LEU A 206 12.79 -9.19 -14.88
CA LEU A 206 13.83 -8.30 -14.39
C LEU A 206 14.39 -7.44 -15.52
N GLY A 207 14.41 -6.12 -15.32
CA GLY A 207 14.90 -5.15 -16.29
C GLY A 207 13.90 -4.71 -17.37
N GLU A 208 12.73 -5.32 -17.48
CA GLU A 208 11.77 -5.04 -18.56
C GLU A 208 11.23 -3.60 -18.53
N LYS A 209 11.00 -3.04 -17.34
CA LYS A 209 10.43 -1.69 -17.17
C LYS A 209 11.44 -0.61 -16.77
N ASN A 210 12.74 -0.86 -16.89
CA ASN A 210 13.78 0.08 -16.46
C ASN A 210 13.89 1.34 -17.33
N THR A 211 13.37 1.31 -18.57
CA THR A 211 13.53 2.39 -19.56
C THR A 211 12.39 3.40 -19.54
N ASP A 212 11.24 3.05 -18.96
CA ASP A 212 10.07 3.93 -18.88
C ASP A 212 9.56 4.05 -17.43
N PRO A 213 9.91 5.14 -16.72
CA PRO A 213 9.43 5.36 -15.36
C PRO A 213 7.90 5.43 -15.24
N VAL A 214 7.18 5.88 -16.28
CA VAL A 214 5.72 6.01 -16.25
C VAL A 214 5.05 4.64 -16.22
N SER A 215 5.52 3.70 -17.03
CA SER A 215 5.00 2.33 -17.01
C SER A 215 5.23 1.63 -15.67
N MET A 216 6.38 1.89 -15.03
CA MET A 216 6.65 1.40 -13.67
C MET A 216 5.68 1.99 -12.64
N TYR A 217 5.37 3.28 -12.75
CA TYR A 217 4.46 3.96 -11.81
C TYR A 217 3.01 3.51 -11.94
N LEU A 218 2.59 3.06 -13.11
CA LEU A 218 1.25 2.52 -13.33
C LEU A 218 1.03 1.16 -12.66
N GLU A 219 2.08 0.42 -12.29
CA GLU A 219 1.94 -0.83 -11.53
C GLU A 219 1.30 -0.60 -10.14
N ASP A 220 1.44 0.58 -9.58
CA ASP A 220 0.95 0.93 -8.25
C ASP A 220 -0.49 1.51 -8.26
N VAL A 221 -1.16 1.54 -9.42
CA VAL A 221 -2.43 2.25 -9.61
C VAL A 221 -3.53 1.81 -8.64
N PHE A 222 -3.55 0.55 -8.21
CA PHE A 222 -4.58 0.00 -7.33
C PHE A 222 -4.19 0.04 -5.83
N THR A 223 -2.94 0.37 -5.50
CA THR A 223 -2.43 0.31 -4.12
C THR A 223 -2.15 1.67 -3.50
N ILE A 224 -1.72 2.65 -4.28
CA ILE A 224 -1.33 3.98 -3.81
C ILE A 224 -2.44 4.71 -3.04
N ALA A 225 -3.69 4.59 -3.49
CA ALA A 225 -4.81 5.31 -2.89
C ALA A 225 -5.05 4.90 -1.42
N ILE A 226 -4.75 3.67 -1.06
CA ILE A 226 -4.92 3.11 0.29
C ILE A 226 -3.93 3.79 1.26
N ASN A 227 -2.66 3.88 0.88
CA ASN A 227 -1.65 4.59 1.67
C ASN A 227 -1.98 6.09 1.81
N LEU A 228 -2.48 6.74 0.74
CA LEU A 228 -2.93 8.13 0.80
C LEU A 228 -4.13 8.31 1.74
N ALA A 229 -5.05 7.36 1.77
CA ALA A 229 -6.19 7.36 2.68
C ALA A 229 -5.80 7.02 4.13
N GLY A 230 -4.70 6.28 4.33
CA GLY A 230 -4.18 5.88 5.64
C GLY A 230 -5.03 4.78 6.29
N ILE A 231 -5.52 3.83 5.51
CA ILE A 231 -6.39 2.74 5.95
C ILE A 231 -5.69 1.38 5.79
N PRO A 232 -6.09 0.35 6.55
CA PRO A 232 -5.50 -0.97 6.47
C PRO A 232 -5.90 -1.71 5.19
N ALA A 233 -4.96 -2.46 4.65
CA ALA A 233 -5.21 -3.40 3.56
C ALA A 233 -4.24 -4.58 3.63
N MET A 234 -4.61 -5.67 2.97
CA MET A 234 -3.74 -6.82 2.78
C MET A 234 -3.91 -7.42 1.39
N SER A 235 -2.88 -8.11 0.92
CA SER A 235 -2.92 -8.91 -0.30
C SER A 235 -2.94 -10.39 0.06
N VAL A 236 -3.79 -11.16 -0.62
CA VAL A 236 -3.82 -12.62 -0.51
C VAL A 236 -3.69 -13.25 -1.89
N PRO A 237 -2.99 -14.39 -2.04
CA PRO A 237 -2.94 -15.13 -3.30
C PRO A 237 -4.35 -15.57 -3.72
N ALA A 238 -4.71 -15.31 -4.98
CA ALA A 238 -6.06 -15.51 -5.49
C ALA A 238 -6.14 -16.23 -6.85
N GLY A 239 -5.03 -16.80 -7.32
CA GLY A 239 -4.95 -17.51 -8.58
C GLY A 239 -3.60 -17.39 -9.25
N PHE A 240 -3.54 -17.82 -10.49
CA PHE A 240 -2.34 -17.75 -11.35
C PHE A 240 -2.72 -17.32 -12.76
N VAL A 241 -1.86 -16.54 -13.39
CA VAL A 241 -1.89 -16.19 -14.81
C VAL A 241 -0.51 -16.51 -15.37
N ASP A 242 -0.43 -17.34 -16.39
CA ASP A 242 0.82 -17.79 -17.03
C ASP A 242 1.85 -18.35 -16.02
N GLY A 243 1.39 -19.08 -14.99
CA GLY A 243 2.25 -19.65 -13.94
C GLY A 243 2.68 -18.64 -12.87
N LEU A 244 2.28 -17.38 -12.96
CA LEU A 244 2.61 -16.32 -12.01
C LEU A 244 1.44 -16.01 -11.07
N PRO A 245 1.66 -15.78 -9.78
CA PRO A 245 0.60 -15.56 -8.81
C PRO A 245 -0.13 -14.24 -9.02
N VAL A 246 -1.44 -14.25 -8.76
CA VAL A 246 -2.32 -13.10 -8.75
C VAL A 246 -2.72 -12.78 -7.31
N GLY A 247 -2.66 -11.51 -6.93
CA GLY A 247 -3.11 -11.02 -5.64
C GLY A 247 -4.53 -10.45 -5.67
N LEU A 248 -5.33 -10.80 -4.66
CA LEU A 248 -6.55 -10.09 -4.30
C LEU A 248 -6.23 -9.13 -3.16
N GLN A 249 -6.57 -7.86 -3.30
CA GLN A 249 -6.46 -6.86 -2.24
C GLN A 249 -7.75 -6.80 -1.43
N ILE A 250 -7.65 -6.90 -0.10
CA ILE A 250 -8.74 -6.73 0.85
C ILE A 250 -8.44 -5.46 1.64
N ILE A 251 -9.36 -4.49 1.60
CA ILE A 251 -9.17 -3.15 2.16
C ILE A 251 -10.25 -2.94 3.22
N GLY A 252 -9.89 -2.40 4.37
CA GLY A 252 -10.80 -2.13 5.47
C GLY A 252 -10.82 -0.69 5.93
N ASP A 253 -11.81 -0.35 6.73
CA ASP A 253 -11.87 0.91 7.45
C ASP A 253 -10.82 0.94 8.56
N TYR A 254 -10.59 2.09 9.16
CA TYR A 254 -9.63 2.26 10.26
C TYR A 254 -9.82 1.19 11.35
N PHE A 255 -8.70 0.55 11.72
CA PHE A 255 -8.65 -0.46 12.77
C PHE A 255 -9.52 -1.71 12.55
N SER A 256 -9.78 -2.06 11.29
CA SER A 256 -10.53 -3.26 10.93
C SER A 256 -9.64 -4.45 10.55
N GLU A 257 -8.38 -4.46 10.94
CA GLU A 257 -7.38 -5.49 10.59
C GLU A 257 -7.87 -6.90 10.95
N ALA A 258 -8.54 -7.07 12.10
CA ALA A 258 -9.11 -8.37 12.49
C ALA A 258 -10.13 -8.89 11.47
N ARG A 259 -10.96 -7.99 10.90
CA ARG A 259 -11.92 -8.35 9.84
C ARG A 259 -11.22 -8.73 8.53
N LEU A 260 -10.15 -8.02 8.18
CA LEU A 260 -9.36 -8.34 6.98
C LEU A 260 -8.72 -9.73 7.11
N LEU A 261 -8.12 -10.01 8.26
CA LEU A 261 -7.50 -11.30 8.58
C LEU A 261 -8.53 -12.43 8.59
N ASN A 262 -9.71 -12.22 9.17
CA ASN A 262 -10.82 -13.18 9.12
C ASN A 262 -11.23 -13.44 7.66
N ALA A 263 -11.48 -12.42 6.85
CA ALA A 263 -11.85 -12.58 5.45
C ALA A 263 -10.79 -13.38 4.67
N ALA A 264 -9.51 -13.05 4.87
CA ALA A 264 -8.39 -13.76 4.24
C ALA A 264 -8.30 -15.22 4.71
N HIS A 265 -8.42 -15.46 6.01
CA HIS A 265 -8.37 -16.80 6.59
C HIS A 265 -9.50 -17.70 6.06
N GLN A 266 -10.74 -17.21 6.06
CA GLN A 266 -11.88 -17.95 5.53
C GLN A 266 -11.74 -18.28 4.03
N PHE A 267 -11.14 -17.38 3.24
CA PHE A 267 -10.82 -17.65 1.85
C PHE A 267 -9.75 -18.74 1.70
N GLN A 268 -8.74 -18.75 2.55
CA GLN A 268 -7.69 -19.77 2.57
C GLN A 268 -8.20 -21.15 3.04
N GLN A 269 -9.31 -21.22 3.79
CA GLN A 269 -9.94 -22.50 4.15
C GLN A 269 -10.64 -23.20 2.97
N VAL A 270 -11.04 -22.46 1.94
CA VAL A 270 -11.77 -22.98 0.77
C VAL A 270 -10.95 -22.96 -0.51
N THR A 271 -9.72 -22.45 -0.45
CA THR A 271 -8.77 -22.39 -1.57
C THR A 271 -7.38 -22.83 -1.11
N ASP A 272 -6.51 -23.14 -2.07
CA ASP A 272 -5.13 -23.60 -1.80
C ASP A 272 -4.05 -22.67 -2.41
N TRP A 273 -4.42 -21.49 -2.88
CA TRP A 273 -3.51 -20.57 -3.59
C TRP A 273 -2.28 -20.19 -2.77
N HIS A 274 -2.43 -20.04 -1.44
CA HIS A 274 -1.36 -19.73 -0.49
C HIS A 274 -0.37 -20.89 -0.29
N GLN A 275 -0.72 -22.11 -0.70
CA GLN A 275 0.12 -23.31 -0.59
C GLN A 275 0.91 -23.58 -1.88
N ARG A 276 0.48 -22.98 -3.00
CA ARG A 276 1.10 -23.17 -4.31
C ARG A 276 2.31 -22.28 -4.49
N GLU A 277 3.20 -22.66 -5.41
CA GLU A 277 4.39 -21.93 -5.78
C GLU A 277 4.32 -21.56 -7.27
N PRO A 278 4.99 -20.45 -7.68
CA PRO A 278 5.13 -20.08 -9.08
C PRO A 278 5.79 -21.21 -9.89
N GLN A 279 5.35 -21.40 -11.14
CA GLN A 279 5.87 -22.43 -12.07
C GLN A 279 6.71 -21.82 -13.17
#